data_4d095b80f77687ad7d51e17936e10739
#
_entry.id   4d095b80f77687ad7d51e17936e10739
#
_cell.length_a   1.000
_cell.length_b   1.000
_cell.length_c   1.000
_cell.angle_alpha   90.00
_cell.angle_beta   90.00
_cell.angle_gamma   90.00
#
_symmetry.space_group_name_H-M   'P 1'
#
loop_
_entity.id
_entity.type
_entity.pdbx_description
1 polymer ?
#
loop_
_entity_poly.entity_id
_entity_poly.type
_entity_poly.pdbx_seq_one_letter_code
_entity_poly.pdbx_strand_id
1 'polypeptide(L)'
;MQDITNRILRQMNSTRLISTLFKPRQKATALYATQAEVLQHKVFCRLMKDAAHTEWGLKYGYKDIKRYQDFQRVPIQTYEEIKPYVERMRHGEKDVLWRGEVQWFAKSSGTTNDKSKFIPVSREGLHDIHDAGGMDAVAL
;
A
#
# COMPACT_ATOMS: atom_id res chain seq x y z
N MET A 1 47.28 -1.32 13.71
CA MET A 1 46.02 -2.05 13.44
C MET A 1 44.84 -1.09 13.13
N GLN A 2 44.74 0.06 13.80
CA GLN A 2 43.69 1.08 13.60
C GLN A 2 43.78 1.78 12.22
N ASP A 3 44.96 1.90 11.66
CA ASP A 3 45.19 2.60 10.37
C ASP A 3 44.72 1.80 9.14
N ILE A 4 44.81 0.46 9.20
CA ILE A 4 44.30 -0.44 8.14
C ILE A 4 42.77 -0.44 8.11
N THR A 5 42.13 -0.43 9.27
CA THR A 5 40.68 -0.39 9.40
C THR A 5 40.11 0.92 8.85
N ASN A 6 40.74 2.06 9.18
CA ASN A 6 40.36 3.37 8.67
C ASN A 6 40.58 3.51 7.15
N ARG A 7 41.59 2.85 6.58
CA ARG A 7 41.87 2.84 5.15
C ARG A 7 40.87 2.00 4.37
N ILE A 8 40.42 0.87 4.92
CA ILE A 8 39.36 0.02 4.35
C ILE A 8 38.02 0.76 4.37
N LEU A 9 37.68 1.44 5.48
CA LEU A 9 36.46 2.22 5.59
C LEU A 9 36.45 3.44 4.66
N ARG A 10 37.59 4.08 4.40
CA ARG A 10 37.71 5.18 3.41
C ARG A 10 37.64 4.70 1.96
N GLN A 11 37.97 3.44 1.67
CA GLN A 11 37.87 2.84 0.32
C GLN A 11 36.51 2.19 0.04
N MET A 12 35.67 2.00 1.03
CA MET A 12 34.26 1.62 0.82
C MET A 12 33.52 2.83 0.28
N ASN A 13 33.49 2.94 -1.04
CA ASN A 13 32.68 3.93 -1.74
C ASN A 13 31.25 3.81 -1.21
N SER A 14 30.76 4.80 -0.49
CA SER A 14 29.40 4.81 0.11
C SER A 14 28.34 4.43 -0.92
N THR A 15 28.55 4.84 -2.18
CA THR A 15 27.72 4.47 -3.33
C THR A 15 27.68 2.95 -3.58
N ARG A 16 28.81 2.22 -3.45
CA ARG A 16 28.84 0.77 -3.62
C ARG A 16 28.10 0.04 -2.50
N LEU A 17 28.22 0.51 -1.26
CA LEU A 17 27.51 -0.05 -0.13
C LEU A 17 25.99 0.15 -0.31
N ILE A 18 25.60 1.37 -0.63
CA ILE A 18 24.20 1.72 -0.90
C ILE A 18 23.66 0.88 -2.08
N SER A 19 24.36 0.85 -3.22
CA SER A 19 23.90 0.08 -4.38
C SER A 19 23.76 -1.42 -4.07
N THR A 20 24.64 -1.98 -3.25
CA THR A 20 24.56 -3.39 -2.84
C THR A 20 23.35 -3.64 -1.95
N LEU A 21 23.04 -2.73 -1.05
CA LEU A 21 21.86 -2.80 -0.17
C LEU A 21 20.55 -2.75 -0.97
N PHE A 22 20.50 -1.96 -2.05
CA PHE A 22 19.31 -1.79 -2.87
C PHE A 22 19.19 -2.76 -4.06
N LYS A 23 20.20 -3.59 -4.36
CA LYS A 23 20.14 -4.60 -5.43
C LYS A 23 18.90 -5.50 -5.42
N PRO A 24 18.45 -6.04 -4.26
CA PRO A 24 17.24 -6.85 -4.22
C PRO A 24 16.01 -6.04 -4.66
N ARG A 25 15.96 -4.76 -4.31
CA ARG A 25 14.87 -3.87 -4.67
C ARG A 25 14.86 -3.53 -6.16
N GLN A 26 16.00 -3.23 -6.74
CA GLN A 26 16.17 -3.03 -8.19
C GLN A 26 15.72 -4.25 -9.00
N LYS A 27 16.03 -5.47 -8.53
CA LYS A 27 15.51 -6.70 -9.16
C LYS A 27 13.99 -6.81 -9.05
N ALA A 28 13.42 -6.45 -7.93
CA ALA A 28 11.98 -6.47 -7.74
C ALA A 28 11.27 -5.45 -8.66
N THR A 29 11.80 -4.23 -8.78
CA THR A 29 11.24 -3.21 -9.68
C THR A 29 11.38 -3.59 -11.16
N ALA A 30 12.47 -4.27 -11.55
CA ALA A 30 12.62 -4.78 -12.92
C ALA A 30 11.54 -5.80 -13.31
N LEU A 31 10.96 -6.52 -12.36
CA LEU A 31 9.85 -7.43 -12.62
C LEU A 31 8.57 -6.70 -13.03
N TYR A 32 8.38 -5.46 -12.62
CA TYR A 32 7.20 -4.69 -13.00
C TYR A 32 7.13 -4.44 -14.52
N ALA A 33 8.28 -4.32 -15.18
CA ALA A 33 8.34 -4.15 -16.65
C ALA A 33 7.97 -5.42 -17.42
N THR A 34 8.22 -6.60 -16.85
CA THR A 34 8.08 -7.88 -17.56
C THR A 34 6.89 -8.72 -17.08
N GLN A 35 6.41 -8.50 -15.85
CA GLN A 35 5.39 -9.32 -15.21
C GLN A 35 4.26 -8.47 -14.60
N ALA A 36 4.01 -7.29 -15.12
CA ALA A 36 3.02 -6.34 -14.57
C ALA A 36 1.65 -6.97 -14.34
N GLU A 37 1.11 -7.67 -15.35
CA GLU A 37 -0.21 -8.29 -15.25
C GLU A 37 -0.29 -9.36 -14.17
N VAL A 38 0.73 -10.21 -14.07
CA VAL A 38 0.79 -11.28 -13.06
C VAL A 38 0.87 -10.68 -11.66
N LEU A 39 1.70 -9.66 -11.48
CA LEU A 39 1.87 -8.97 -10.20
C LEU A 39 0.60 -8.24 -9.81
N GLN A 40 -0.03 -7.54 -10.76
CA GLN A 40 -1.30 -6.84 -10.54
C GLN A 40 -2.40 -7.82 -10.13
N HIS A 41 -2.53 -8.93 -10.84
CA HIS A 41 -3.51 -9.97 -10.50
C HIS A 41 -3.27 -10.56 -9.11
N LYS A 42 -2.02 -10.81 -8.74
CA LYS A 42 -1.66 -11.30 -7.41
C LYS A 42 -2.07 -10.31 -6.31
N VAL A 43 -1.79 -9.02 -6.51
CA VAL A 43 -2.19 -7.96 -5.57
C VAL A 43 -3.71 -7.88 -5.48
N PHE A 44 -4.41 -7.90 -6.63
CA PHE A 44 -5.86 -7.89 -6.69
C PHE A 44 -6.49 -9.03 -5.88
N CYS A 45 -6.05 -10.27 -6.11
CA CYS A 45 -6.55 -11.44 -5.38
C CYS A 45 -6.30 -11.33 -3.87
N ARG A 46 -5.13 -10.81 -3.47
CA ARG A 46 -4.81 -10.56 -2.06
C ARG A 46 -5.79 -9.56 -1.45
N LEU A 47 -6.02 -8.41 -2.11
CA LEU A 47 -6.93 -7.38 -1.62
C LEU A 47 -8.36 -7.91 -1.46
N MET A 48 -8.86 -8.65 -2.45
CA MET A 48 -10.20 -9.26 -2.38
C MET A 48 -10.30 -10.26 -1.22
N LYS A 49 -9.28 -11.11 -1.04
CA LYS A 49 -9.22 -12.07 0.07
C LYS A 49 -9.18 -11.36 1.43
N ASP A 50 -8.35 -10.34 1.57
CA ASP A 50 -8.14 -9.63 2.83
C ASP A 50 -9.38 -8.82 3.25
N ALA A 51 -10.13 -8.29 2.29
CA ALA A 51 -11.36 -7.54 2.54
C ALA A 51 -12.63 -8.42 2.53
N ALA A 52 -12.56 -9.72 2.21
CA ALA A 52 -13.73 -10.58 2.00
C ALA A 52 -14.69 -10.67 3.19
N HIS A 53 -14.18 -10.55 4.42
CA HIS A 53 -14.95 -10.67 5.64
C HIS A 53 -15.27 -9.32 6.30
N THR A 54 -14.93 -8.21 5.69
CA THR A 54 -15.35 -6.89 6.13
C THR A 54 -16.83 -6.67 5.81
N GLU A 55 -17.46 -5.71 6.47
CA GLU A 55 -18.84 -5.31 6.14
C GLU A 55 -18.98 -4.97 4.65
N TRP A 56 -18.01 -4.20 4.12
CA TRP A 56 -17.99 -3.83 2.70
C TRP A 56 -17.79 -5.03 1.77
N GLY A 57 -16.88 -5.94 2.14
CA GLY A 57 -16.62 -7.16 1.38
C GLY A 57 -17.81 -8.11 1.34
N LEU A 58 -18.54 -8.23 2.46
CA LEU A 58 -19.76 -9.02 2.54
C LEU A 58 -20.88 -8.38 1.69
N LYS A 59 -21.05 -7.05 1.79
CA LYS A 59 -22.05 -6.29 1.04
C LYS A 59 -21.91 -6.48 -0.48
N TYR A 60 -20.70 -6.54 -0.98
CA TYR A 60 -20.40 -6.62 -2.42
C TYR A 60 -19.87 -7.98 -2.90
N GLY A 61 -19.88 -8.98 -2.03
CA GLY A 61 -19.54 -10.36 -2.39
C GLY A 61 -18.06 -10.55 -2.78
N TYR A 62 -17.12 -9.91 -2.11
CA TYR A 62 -15.70 -9.95 -2.43
C TYR A 62 -15.11 -11.36 -2.44
N LYS A 63 -15.67 -12.29 -1.68
CA LYS A 63 -15.29 -13.70 -1.66
C LYS A 63 -15.39 -14.35 -3.04
N ASP A 64 -16.34 -13.93 -3.85
CA ASP A 64 -16.64 -14.50 -5.17
C ASP A 64 -15.98 -13.74 -6.33
N ILE A 65 -15.29 -12.64 -6.03
CA ILE A 65 -14.55 -11.84 -6.99
C ILE A 65 -13.16 -12.45 -7.19
N LYS A 66 -12.90 -12.99 -8.38
CA LYS A 66 -11.64 -13.65 -8.74
C LYS A 66 -10.85 -12.91 -9.81
N ARG A 67 -11.53 -12.11 -10.63
CA ARG A 67 -10.95 -11.37 -11.76
C ARG A 67 -11.44 -9.93 -11.72
N TYR A 68 -10.73 -9.05 -12.40
CA TYR A 68 -11.10 -7.65 -12.54
C TYR A 68 -12.52 -7.47 -13.12
N GLN A 69 -12.91 -8.31 -14.07
CA GLN A 69 -14.27 -8.30 -14.65
C GLN A 69 -15.36 -8.59 -13.61
N ASP A 70 -15.06 -9.44 -12.65
CA ASP A 70 -15.98 -9.71 -11.54
C ASP A 70 -16.13 -8.50 -10.63
N PHE A 71 -15.04 -7.72 -10.43
CA PHE A 71 -15.04 -6.51 -9.62
C PHE A 71 -15.83 -5.36 -10.23
N GLN A 72 -16.02 -5.34 -11.55
CA GLN A 72 -16.83 -4.33 -12.24
C GLN A 72 -18.31 -4.31 -11.80
N ARG A 73 -18.76 -5.35 -11.10
CA ARG A 73 -20.12 -5.40 -10.47
C ARG A 73 -20.23 -4.52 -9.24
N VAL A 74 -19.12 -4.17 -8.61
CA VAL A 74 -19.11 -3.29 -7.45
C VAL A 74 -19.39 -1.87 -7.95
N PRO A 75 -20.45 -1.22 -7.47
CA PRO A 75 -20.81 0.12 -7.94
C PRO A 75 -19.74 1.14 -7.55
N ILE A 76 -19.53 2.11 -8.42
CA ILE A 76 -18.66 3.25 -8.13
C ILE A 76 -19.31 4.04 -6.98
N GLN A 77 -18.49 4.40 -6.00
CA GLN A 77 -18.90 5.15 -4.83
C GLN A 77 -18.26 6.52 -4.80
N THR A 78 -19.03 7.51 -4.40
CA THR A 78 -18.48 8.83 -4.03
C THR A 78 -17.94 8.80 -2.60
N TYR A 79 -17.13 9.79 -2.24
CA TYR A 79 -16.66 9.90 -0.85
C TYR A 79 -17.82 10.06 0.15
N GLU A 80 -18.85 10.79 -0.20
CA GLU A 80 -19.98 11.02 0.70
C GLU A 80 -20.74 9.72 1.02
N GLU A 81 -20.77 8.76 0.08
CA GLU A 81 -21.38 7.44 0.28
C GLU A 81 -20.53 6.53 1.19
N ILE A 82 -19.21 6.64 1.12
CA ILE A 82 -18.32 5.84 1.99
C ILE A 82 -17.98 6.53 3.32
N LYS A 83 -18.21 7.84 3.43
CA LYS A 83 -17.89 8.63 4.62
C LYS A 83 -18.47 8.07 5.94
N PRO A 84 -19.73 7.60 6.01
CA PRO A 84 -20.26 7.00 7.23
C PRO A 84 -19.43 5.79 7.71
N TYR A 85 -18.94 4.98 6.79
CA TYR A 85 -18.07 3.84 7.09
C TYR A 85 -16.69 4.31 7.60
N VAL A 86 -16.13 5.34 6.95
CA VAL A 86 -14.85 5.94 7.38
C VAL A 86 -14.96 6.53 8.79
N GLU A 87 -16.08 7.21 9.12
CA GLU A 87 -16.30 7.77 10.46
C GLU A 87 -16.38 6.66 11.53
N ARG A 88 -17.05 5.56 11.25
CA ARG A 88 -17.09 4.39 12.14
C ARG A 88 -15.67 3.82 12.39
N MET A 89 -14.88 3.69 11.33
CA MET A 89 -13.48 3.26 11.45
C MET A 89 -12.65 4.24 12.30
N ARG A 90 -12.89 5.55 12.17
CA ARG A 90 -12.22 6.58 13.00
C ARG A 90 -12.58 6.46 14.49
N HIS A 91 -13.72 5.89 14.81
CA HIS A 91 -14.14 5.59 16.19
C HIS A 91 -13.68 4.19 16.65
N GLY A 92 -12.80 3.54 15.90
CA GLY A 92 -12.19 2.26 16.28
C GLY A 92 -12.99 1.03 15.86
N GLU A 93 -14.03 1.17 15.06
CA GLU A 93 -14.79 0.02 14.57
C GLU A 93 -13.96 -0.79 13.58
N LYS A 94 -13.91 -2.12 13.80
CA LYS A 94 -13.11 -3.06 13.03
C LYS A 94 -13.91 -3.65 11.86
N ASP A 95 -13.17 -4.13 10.88
CA ASP A 95 -13.73 -4.91 9.76
C ASP A 95 -14.84 -4.19 8.97
N VAL A 96 -14.78 -2.86 8.88
CA VAL A 96 -15.75 -2.05 8.13
C VAL A 96 -15.41 -2.02 6.64
N LEU A 97 -14.46 -1.19 6.20
CA LEU A 97 -13.97 -1.13 4.81
C LEU A 97 -12.73 -1.99 4.60
N TRP A 98 -11.97 -2.23 5.65
CA TRP A 98 -10.76 -3.04 5.66
C TRP A 98 -10.73 -3.93 6.90
N ARG A 99 -9.99 -5.04 6.83
CA ARG A 99 -9.87 -6.00 7.95
C ARG A 99 -9.18 -5.39 9.17
N GLY A 100 -9.65 -5.75 10.33
CA GLY A 100 -9.11 -5.29 11.61
C GLY A 100 -9.37 -3.82 11.87
N GLU A 101 -8.62 -3.26 12.79
CA GLU A 101 -8.67 -1.85 13.15
C GLU A 101 -7.71 -1.03 12.31
N VAL A 102 -8.19 0.06 11.74
CA VAL A 102 -7.37 1.04 11.02
C VAL A 102 -7.07 2.21 11.96
N GLN A 103 -5.81 2.42 12.28
CA GLN A 103 -5.36 3.42 13.24
C GLN A 103 -4.93 4.74 12.60
N TRP A 104 -4.60 4.75 11.31
CA TRP A 104 -4.10 5.92 10.60
C TRP A 104 -5.09 6.43 9.56
N PHE A 105 -5.23 7.74 9.51
CA PHE A 105 -6.09 8.41 8.54
C PHE A 105 -5.34 9.60 7.95
N ALA A 106 -5.10 9.56 6.65
CA ALA A 106 -4.60 10.71 5.92
C ALA A 106 -5.73 11.75 5.77
N LYS A 107 -5.41 13.02 6.00
CA LYS A 107 -6.34 14.12 5.80
C LYS A 107 -5.99 14.82 4.49
N SER A 108 -6.91 14.85 3.53
CA SER A 108 -6.70 15.62 2.31
C SER A 108 -6.73 17.12 2.58
N SER A 109 -5.92 17.89 1.86
CA SER A 109 -6.06 19.35 1.81
C SER A 109 -7.37 19.66 1.08
N GLY A 110 -8.41 20.10 1.82
CA GLY A 110 -9.61 20.63 1.19
C GLY A 110 -9.25 21.90 0.39
N THR A 111 -9.71 21.98 -0.85
CA THR A 111 -9.76 23.28 -1.55
C THR A 111 -10.82 24.16 -0.91
N THR A 112 -10.77 25.46 -1.13
CA THR A 112 -11.47 26.54 -0.39
C THR A 112 -12.97 26.34 -0.11
N ASN A 113 -13.64 25.41 -0.83
CA ASN A 113 -15.06 25.09 -0.69
C ASN A 113 -15.35 23.60 -0.35
N ASP A 114 -14.33 22.73 -0.24
CA ASP A 114 -14.55 21.32 0.02
C ASP A 114 -13.98 20.95 1.40
N LYS A 115 -14.80 20.23 2.19
CA LYS A 115 -14.39 19.77 3.52
C LYS A 115 -13.29 18.74 3.39
N SER A 116 -12.24 18.84 4.18
CA SER A 116 -11.18 17.84 4.25
C SER A 116 -11.74 16.43 4.38
N LYS A 117 -11.22 15.50 3.59
CA LYS A 117 -11.62 14.09 3.57
C LYS A 117 -10.61 13.27 4.38
N PHE A 118 -11.10 12.32 5.15
CA PHE A 118 -10.26 11.34 5.84
C PHE A 118 -10.18 10.06 5.03
N ILE A 119 -8.97 9.63 4.74
CA ILE A 119 -8.67 8.45 3.95
C ILE A 119 -8.05 7.41 4.89
N PRO A 120 -8.71 6.27 5.13
CA PRO A 120 -8.16 5.22 5.96
C PRO A 120 -6.85 4.68 5.36
N VAL A 121 -5.83 4.51 6.19
CA VAL A 121 -4.55 3.95 5.78
C VAL A 121 -4.29 2.69 6.59
N SER A 122 -4.35 1.55 5.95
CA SER A 122 -4.08 0.27 6.61
C SER A 122 -2.59 0.11 6.88
N ARG A 123 -2.24 -0.79 7.80
CA ARG A 123 -0.85 -1.12 8.10
C ARG A 123 -0.13 -1.68 6.88
N GLU A 124 -0.82 -2.52 6.11
CA GLU A 124 -0.30 -3.06 4.85
C GLU A 124 -0.08 -1.95 3.83
N GLY A 125 -1.01 -0.98 3.74
CA GLY A 125 -0.89 0.17 2.85
C GLY A 125 0.31 1.06 3.21
N LEU A 126 0.59 1.30 4.50
CA LEU A 126 1.79 1.98 4.93
C LEU A 126 3.05 1.23 4.47
N HIS A 127 3.13 -0.06 4.77
CA HIS A 127 4.31 -0.86 4.43
C HIS A 127 4.47 -1.03 2.90
N ASP A 128 3.43 -1.42 2.19
CA ASP A 128 3.53 -1.79 0.77
C ASP A 128 3.61 -0.58 -0.17
N ILE A 129 3.07 0.58 0.23
CA ILE A 129 3.02 1.78 -0.62
C ILE A 129 4.04 2.81 -0.15
N HIS A 130 4.01 3.21 1.12
CA HIS A 130 4.88 4.28 1.61
C HIS A 130 6.31 3.80 1.82
N ASP A 131 6.53 2.74 2.59
CA ASP A 131 7.88 2.26 2.89
C ASP A 131 8.51 1.64 1.64
N ALA A 132 7.81 0.73 0.99
CA ALA A 132 8.30 0.06 -0.19
C ALA A 132 8.47 1.02 -1.38
N GLY A 133 7.52 1.91 -1.63
CA GLY A 133 7.61 2.93 -2.68
C GLY A 133 8.71 3.96 -2.42
N GLY A 134 8.92 4.35 -1.16
CA GLY A 134 10.06 5.19 -0.76
C GLY A 134 11.40 4.52 -1.03
N MET A 135 11.51 3.23 -0.72
CA MET A 135 12.70 2.42 -1.01
C MET A 135 12.93 2.25 -2.52
N ASP A 136 11.86 2.13 -3.33
CA ASP A 136 11.98 2.08 -4.78
C ASP A 136 12.52 3.38 -5.36
N ALA A 137 12.02 4.52 -4.88
CA ALA A 137 12.49 5.83 -5.32
C ALA A 137 13.98 6.08 -5.00
N VAL A 138 14.50 5.51 -3.92
CA VAL A 138 15.93 5.59 -3.56
C VAL A 138 16.79 4.57 -4.34
N ALA A 139 16.19 3.48 -4.80
CA ALA A 139 16.89 2.40 -5.51
C ALA A 139 17.09 2.67 -7.01
N LEU A 140 16.36 3.61 -7.60
CA LEU A 140 16.44 4.02 -9.00
C LEU A 140 17.56 5.03 -9.21
#